data_2a8b87fe5a3acadd7d9502db78145403
#
_entry.id   2a8b87fe5a3acadd7d9502db78145403
#
_cell.length_a   1.000
_cell.length_b   1.000
_cell.length_c   1.000
_cell.angle_alpha   90.00
_cell.angle_beta   90.00
_cell.angle_gamma   90.00
#
_symmetry.space_group_name_H-M   'P 1'
#
loop_
_entity.id
_entity.type
_entity.pdbx_description
1 polymer ?
#
loop_
_entity_poly.entity_id
_entity_poly.type
_entity_poly.pdbx_seq_one_letter_code
_entity_poly.pdbx_strand_id
1 'polypeptide(L)'
;MMNRSLSLPLIASTLVSMVAIGALAQEAPSSHGLKVLLMGVVDRNINPLSDWLSTEPGTVFSVVPSRLYKGSWEDSHGEAFQDEIRRFIRIYFPRSVDDLRSYEVMLFSSIVVTMYSGTQIDWMVEAIRDGGTCAMADTGGMMGKSTLMYVPWAESTISEAFPCDADATAALFGPGDAPNLGEFRVRLNRNLSDPVFTPFLPFGIEKWRGSSGRIMVPQTGCTIWGWMHLEEEAYPWVLSWHYGSGLTWSIADAPRYPFWSRYEVGWSDNDFGMDMWFNMMYLGAGKKLVTDVPLVHSARDSFRLFRTQVETVTNFMDFVERFGANAQPLVEEIAGLEPLVERAEQQYIAQEYASAMDSMTQAMQSLMEIWERGARLRRRALTWVYLTEWTAVTSVALISGLTLHWLMIKRRLYREASITRHARVL
;
A
#
# COMPACT_ATOMS: atom_id res chain seq x y z
N MET A 1 28.81 19.15 20.95
CA MET A 1 28.28 20.06 19.92
C MET A 1 28.61 19.49 18.56
N MET A 2 27.70 18.70 17.95
CA MET A 2 27.79 18.41 16.49
C MET A 2 26.52 17.69 16.03
N ASN A 3 25.85 18.34 15.09
CA ASN A 3 24.92 17.80 14.07
C ASN A 3 23.63 17.06 14.48
N ARG A 4 22.59 17.85 14.65
CA ARG A 4 21.21 17.46 14.41
C ARG A 4 20.68 18.26 13.20
N SER A 5 20.87 17.80 11.98
CA SER A 5 20.26 18.46 10.81
C SER A 5 20.21 17.60 9.52
N LEU A 6 19.91 16.29 9.61
CA LEU A 6 19.88 15.44 8.41
C LEU A 6 18.62 14.56 8.27
N SER A 7 17.57 14.77 9.06
CA SER A 7 16.37 13.90 9.02
C SER A 7 15.11 14.53 8.37
N LEU A 8 15.09 15.83 8.05
CA LEU A 8 13.91 16.47 7.47
C LEU A 8 13.64 16.21 5.97
N PRO A 9 14.63 16.02 5.08
CA PRO A 9 14.33 15.87 3.66
C PRO A 9 13.78 14.49 3.27
N LEU A 10 14.03 13.43 4.05
CA LEU A 10 13.58 12.06 3.69
C LEU A 10 12.07 11.85 3.92
N ILE A 11 11.51 12.50 4.94
CA ILE A 11 10.08 12.37 5.27
C ILE A 11 9.22 13.19 4.29
N ALA A 12 9.72 14.34 3.84
CA ALA A 12 9.04 15.13 2.82
C ALA A 12 9.02 14.42 1.46
N SER A 13 10.06 13.65 1.12
CA SER A 13 10.15 12.89 -0.13
C SER A 13 9.14 11.74 -0.19
N THR A 14 8.93 10.99 0.90
CA THR A 14 7.95 9.90 0.95
C THR A 14 6.50 10.40 0.94
N LEU A 15 6.21 11.52 1.59
CA LEU A 15 4.89 12.14 1.56
C LEU A 15 4.55 12.77 0.20
N VAL A 16 5.53 13.37 -0.47
CA VAL A 16 5.37 13.93 -1.82
C VAL A 16 5.13 12.82 -2.85
N SER A 17 5.76 11.65 -2.69
CA SER A 17 5.51 10.49 -3.56
C SER A 17 4.10 9.92 -3.36
N MET A 18 3.57 9.92 -2.14
CA MET A 18 2.17 9.51 -1.88
C MET A 18 1.15 10.50 -2.45
N VAL A 19 1.43 11.80 -2.37
CA VAL A 19 0.55 12.85 -2.92
C VAL A 19 0.59 12.88 -4.45
N ALA A 20 1.74 12.61 -5.07
CA ALA A 20 1.86 12.59 -6.53
C ALA A 20 1.09 11.41 -7.16
N ILE A 21 1.03 10.25 -6.50
CA ILE A 21 0.23 9.11 -6.98
C ILE A 21 -1.27 9.39 -6.82
N GLY A 22 -1.68 10.10 -5.77
CA GLY A 22 -3.08 10.50 -5.59
C GLY A 22 -3.54 11.64 -6.50
N ALA A 23 -2.61 12.49 -6.97
CA ALA A 23 -2.94 13.61 -7.86
C ALA A 23 -3.01 13.22 -9.35
N LEU A 24 -2.42 12.11 -9.75
CA LEU A 24 -2.52 11.57 -11.12
C LEU A 24 -3.78 10.70 -11.34
N ALA A 25 -4.51 10.38 -10.26
CA ALA A 25 -5.75 9.61 -10.33
C ALA A 25 -7.01 10.49 -10.50
N GLN A 26 -6.87 11.77 -10.78
CA GLN A 26 -8.00 12.68 -10.93
C GLN A 26 -8.18 13.00 -12.42
N GLU A 27 -8.99 12.18 -13.10
CA GLU A 27 -9.86 12.47 -14.21
C GLU A 27 -10.09 11.26 -15.12
N ALA A 28 -11.07 10.44 -14.76
CA ALA A 28 -12.12 9.96 -15.66
C ALA A 28 -13.14 9.18 -14.82
N PRO A 29 -14.40 9.51 -14.82
CA PRO A 29 -15.40 8.69 -14.15
C PRO A 29 -15.58 7.41 -14.96
N SER A 30 -14.86 6.36 -14.60
CA SER A 30 -15.23 5.03 -15.05
C SER A 30 -16.53 4.67 -14.33
N SER A 31 -17.62 4.58 -15.06
CA SER A 31 -18.97 4.41 -14.55
C SER A 31 -19.22 3.11 -13.75
N HIS A 32 -18.19 2.35 -13.41
CA HIS A 32 -18.32 1.00 -12.88
C HIS A 32 -17.32 0.61 -11.79
N GLY A 33 -16.33 1.44 -11.48
CA GLY A 33 -15.38 1.21 -10.39
C GLY A 33 -15.96 1.49 -9.00
N LEU A 34 -15.24 1.10 -7.94
CA LEU A 34 -15.57 1.49 -6.56
C LEU A 34 -14.95 2.84 -6.23
N LYS A 35 -15.73 3.75 -5.65
CA LYS A 35 -15.20 4.98 -5.05
C LYS A 35 -15.10 4.81 -3.54
N VAL A 36 -13.87 4.79 -3.01
CA VAL A 36 -13.57 4.40 -1.63
C VAL A 36 -12.91 5.55 -0.88
N LEU A 37 -13.34 5.79 0.36
CA LEU A 37 -12.67 6.68 1.31
C LEU A 37 -11.98 5.85 2.40
N LEU A 38 -10.65 5.82 2.41
CA LEU A 38 -9.87 5.14 3.44
C LEU A 38 -9.49 6.14 4.54
N MET A 39 -9.93 5.88 5.77
CA MET A 39 -9.64 6.70 6.94
C MET A 39 -8.86 5.89 7.98
N GLY A 40 -7.93 6.52 8.67
CA GLY A 40 -7.17 5.88 9.75
C GLY A 40 -5.72 5.61 9.40
N VAL A 41 -5.30 4.36 9.52
CA VAL A 41 -3.94 3.91 9.18
C VAL A 41 -3.85 3.72 7.67
N VAL A 42 -3.09 4.59 7.02
CA VAL A 42 -2.89 4.58 5.56
C VAL A 42 -1.47 4.19 5.14
N ASP A 43 -0.57 4.00 6.12
CA ASP A 43 0.81 3.61 5.85
C ASP A 43 0.85 2.19 5.30
N ARG A 44 1.36 2.04 4.08
CA ARG A 44 1.52 0.76 3.38
C ARG A 44 2.38 -0.25 4.14
N ASN A 45 3.34 0.23 4.93
CA ASN A 45 4.21 -0.63 5.73
C ASN A 45 3.52 -1.19 6.97
N ILE A 46 2.30 -0.78 7.28
CA ILE A 46 1.55 -1.18 8.47
C ILE A 46 0.20 -1.79 8.10
N ASN A 47 -0.41 -1.33 7.01
CA ASN A 47 -1.74 -1.74 6.61
C ASN A 47 -1.80 -1.98 5.09
N PRO A 48 -2.16 -3.18 4.63
CA PRO A 48 -2.20 -3.51 3.21
C PRO A 48 -3.33 -2.84 2.44
N LEU A 49 -4.32 -2.20 3.10
CA LEU A 49 -5.50 -1.64 2.44
C LEU A 49 -5.16 -0.65 1.32
N SER A 50 -4.18 0.24 1.55
CA SER A 50 -3.77 1.19 0.50
C SER A 50 -3.20 0.48 -0.73
N ASP A 51 -2.43 -0.60 -0.52
CA ASP A 51 -1.90 -1.41 -1.61
C ASP A 51 -3.01 -2.17 -2.32
N TRP A 52 -3.93 -2.78 -1.58
CA TRP A 52 -5.08 -3.48 -2.15
C TRP A 52 -5.95 -2.55 -3.00
N LEU A 53 -6.32 -1.37 -2.47
CA LEU A 53 -7.11 -0.37 -3.20
C LEU A 53 -6.37 0.15 -4.44
N SER A 54 -5.06 0.32 -4.36
CA SER A 54 -4.25 0.76 -5.51
C SER A 54 -4.08 -0.33 -6.57
N THR A 55 -4.26 -1.59 -6.21
CA THR A 55 -4.08 -2.73 -7.10
C THR A 55 -5.38 -3.10 -7.82
N GLU A 56 -6.53 -2.86 -7.20
CA GLU A 56 -7.84 -3.19 -7.77
C GLU A 56 -8.17 -2.29 -8.96
N PRO A 57 -8.33 -2.87 -10.15
CA PRO A 57 -8.69 -2.11 -11.34
C PRO A 57 -10.02 -1.39 -11.19
N GLY A 58 -10.08 -0.13 -11.64
CA GLY A 58 -11.29 0.68 -11.59
C GLY A 58 -11.65 1.22 -10.20
N THR A 59 -10.86 0.94 -9.17
CA THR A 59 -11.06 1.56 -7.85
C THR A 59 -10.44 2.94 -7.79
N VAL A 60 -11.25 3.93 -7.46
CA VAL A 60 -10.80 5.29 -7.16
C VAL A 60 -10.90 5.50 -5.67
N PHE A 61 -9.79 5.83 -5.02
CA PHE A 61 -9.82 6.02 -3.58
C PHE A 61 -9.14 7.29 -3.13
N SER A 62 -9.66 7.84 -2.03
CA SER A 62 -9.06 8.96 -1.31
C SER A 62 -8.64 8.50 0.08
N VAL A 63 -7.64 9.14 0.65
CA VAL A 63 -7.12 8.78 1.97
C VAL A 63 -7.22 9.95 2.93
N VAL A 64 -7.63 9.66 4.17
CA VAL A 64 -7.61 10.60 5.29
C VAL A 64 -6.74 10.00 6.39
N PRO A 65 -5.44 10.35 6.45
CA PRO A 65 -4.55 9.86 7.49
C PRO A 65 -5.01 10.40 8.84
N SER A 66 -5.67 9.58 9.64
CA SER A 66 -6.11 9.96 10.99
C SER A 66 -5.37 9.20 12.08
N ARG A 67 -4.38 8.40 11.70
CA ARG A 67 -3.45 7.74 12.60
C ARG A 67 -2.10 7.57 11.92
N LEU A 68 -1.04 8.02 12.60
CA LEU A 68 0.34 7.90 12.14
C LEU A 68 1.10 6.93 13.04
N TYR A 69 1.93 6.07 12.43
CA TYR A 69 2.88 5.25 13.15
C TYR A 69 4.28 5.82 12.98
N LYS A 70 4.97 6.07 14.09
CA LYS A 70 6.40 6.45 14.09
C LYS A 70 7.11 5.65 15.18
N GLY A 71 7.76 4.55 14.76
CA GLY A 71 8.53 3.73 15.68
C GLY A 71 7.69 2.75 16.48
N SER A 72 7.42 3.03 17.75
CA SER A 72 6.61 2.16 18.61
C SER A 72 5.13 2.54 18.60
N TRP A 73 4.29 1.61 19.07
CA TRP A 73 2.85 1.85 19.29
C TRP A 73 2.60 3.03 20.24
N GLU A 74 3.44 3.19 21.24
CA GLU A 74 3.34 4.25 22.25
C GLU A 74 3.67 5.63 21.67
N ASP A 75 4.63 5.72 20.76
CA ASP A 75 5.02 6.97 20.12
C ASP A 75 3.96 7.55 19.17
N SER A 76 3.03 6.73 18.71
CA SER A 76 1.98 7.14 17.76
C SER A 76 0.83 7.94 18.41
N HIS A 77 0.85 8.13 19.73
CA HIS A 77 -0.24 8.72 20.51
C HIS A 77 0.13 10.03 21.23
N GLY A 78 1.38 10.51 21.07
CA GLY A 78 1.83 11.75 21.72
C GLY A 78 1.08 12.99 21.22
N GLU A 79 0.91 13.99 22.10
CA GLU A 79 0.23 15.26 21.78
C GLU A 79 0.78 15.95 20.53
N ALA A 80 2.08 15.85 20.26
CA ALA A 80 2.73 16.42 19.10
C ALA A 80 2.16 15.88 17.74
N PHE A 81 1.60 14.65 17.73
CA PHE A 81 0.99 14.07 16.54
C PHE A 81 -0.47 14.42 16.37
N GLN A 82 -1.17 14.76 17.44
CA GLN A 82 -2.59 15.10 17.36
C GLN A 82 -2.83 16.34 16.49
N ASP A 83 -1.98 17.34 16.57
CA ASP A 83 -2.09 18.54 15.72
C ASP A 83 -1.79 18.25 14.26
N GLU A 84 -0.82 17.38 13.98
CA GLU A 84 -0.52 16.93 12.62
C GLU A 84 -1.70 16.11 12.04
N ILE A 85 -2.25 15.17 12.80
CA ILE A 85 -3.43 14.39 12.42
C ILE A 85 -4.64 15.30 12.16
N ARG A 86 -4.94 16.24 13.07
CA ARG A 86 -6.04 17.19 12.87
C ARG A 86 -5.82 18.07 11.63
N ARG A 87 -4.57 18.40 11.30
CA ARG A 87 -4.23 19.11 10.07
C ARG A 87 -4.51 18.26 8.85
N PHE A 88 -4.14 16.97 8.83
CA PHE A 88 -4.45 16.06 7.74
C PHE A 88 -5.95 15.88 7.55
N ILE A 89 -6.70 15.67 8.63
CA ILE A 89 -8.16 15.58 8.57
C ILE A 89 -8.76 16.84 7.95
N ARG A 90 -8.32 18.04 8.36
CA ARG A 90 -8.80 19.31 7.79
C ARG A 90 -8.48 19.47 6.29
N ILE A 91 -7.40 18.88 5.82
CA ILE A 91 -6.97 18.98 4.41
C ILE A 91 -7.68 17.94 3.54
N TYR A 92 -7.74 16.70 3.99
CA TYR A 92 -8.12 15.54 3.17
C TYR A 92 -9.54 15.04 3.41
N PHE A 93 -10.15 15.35 4.56
CA PHE A 93 -11.51 14.95 4.82
C PHE A 93 -12.50 15.72 3.91
N PRO A 94 -13.53 15.07 3.35
CA PRO A 94 -14.56 15.70 2.54
C PRO A 94 -15.18 16.92 3.23
N ARG A 95 -15.46 17.93 2.46
CA ARG A 95 -15.88 19.25 3.01
C ARG A 95 -17.37 19.39 3.24
N SER A 96 -18.15 18.43 2.76
CA SER A 96 -19.60 18.37 2.91
C SER A 96 -20.07 16.94 3.03
N VAL A 97 -21.30 16.77 3.50
CA VAL A 97 -21.98 15.47 3.52
C VAL A 97 -22.21 14.94 2.11
N ASP A 98 -22.44 15.81 1.13
CA ASP A 98 -22.65 15.43 -0.27
C ASP A 98 -21.34 14.89 -0.89
N ASP A 99 -20.18 15.47 -0.52
CA ASP A 99 -18.89 14.91 -0.91
C ASP A 99 -18.71 13.51 -0.31
N LEU A 100 -19.09 13.28 0.96
CA LEU A 100 -19.06 11.96 1.60
C LEU A 100 -20.00 10.95 0.92
N ARG A 101 -21.23 11.36 0.60
CA ARG A 101 -22.20 10.51 -0.12
C ARG A 101 -21.74 10.12 -1.52
N SER A 102 -20.77 10.85 -2.08
CA SER A 102 -20.19 10.46 -3.37
C SER A 102 -19.32 9.21 -3.29
N TYR A 103 -18.91 8.77 -2.10
CA TYR A 103 -18.18 7.51 -1.88
C TYR A 103 -19.16 6.35 -1.71
N GLU A 104 -18.88 5.24 -2.39
CA GLU A 104 -19.67 4.01 -2.26
C GLU A 104 -19.28 3.25 -0.99
N VAL A 105 -17.99 3.38 -0.58
CA VAL A 105 -17.45 2.68 0.60
C VAL A 105 -16.57 3.62 1.44
N MET A 106 -16.78 3.59 2.76
CA MET A 106 -15.91 4.19 3.76
C MET A 106 -15.21 3.09 4.56
N LEU A 107 -13.90 3.09 4.57
CA LEU A 107 -13.06 2.17 5.35
C LEU A 107 -12.49 2.88 6.59
N PHE A 108 -12.84 2.36 7.75
CA PHE A 108 -12.39 2.85 9.04
C PHE A 108 -11.28 1.93 9.57
N SER A 109 -10.03 2.20 9.18
CA SER A 109 -8.91 1.39 9.62
C SER A 109 -8.25 1.97 10.86
N SER A 110 -8.59 1.41 12.00
CA SER A 110 -8.05 1.82 13.31
C SER A 110 -8.12 3.34 13.53
N ILE A 111 -9.25 3.97 13.20
CA ILE A 111 -9.43 5.42 13.34
C ILE A 111 -9.47 5.85 14.81
N VAL A 112 -9.13 7.11 15.05
CA VAL A 112 -9.26 7.78 16.35
C VAL A 112 -10.40 8.79 16.27
N VAL A 113 -11.57 8.43 16.80
CA VAL A 113 -12.81 9.22 16.66
C VAL A 113 -12.65 10.65 17.24
N THR A 114 -11.90 10.82 18.32
CA THR A 114 -11.64 12.13 18.94
C THR A 114 -10.89 13.13 18.07
N MET A 115 -10.31 12.67 16.97
CA MET A 115 -9.62 13.56 16.03
C MET A 115 -10.59 14.25 15.08
N TYR A 116 -11.82 13.74 14.95
CA TYR A 116 -12.89 14.31 14.12
C TYR A 116 -13.78 15.23 14.94
N SER A 117 -14.31 16.26 14.30
CA SER A 117 -15.33 17.10 14.92
C SER A 117 -16.69 16.38 14.96
N GLY A 118 -17.59 16.78 15.90
CA GLY A 118 -18.94 16.25 15.96
C GLY A 118 -19.66 16.35 14.61
N THR A 119 -19.54 17.48 13.92
CA THR A 119 -20.12 17.68 12.57
C THR A 119 -19.59 16.67 11.55
N GLN A 120 -18.30 16.35 11.58
CA GLN A 120 -17.73 15.36 10.66
C GLN A 120 -18.25 13.95 10.96
N ILE A 121 -18.41 13.63 12.24
CA ILE A 121 -19.02 12.35 12.67
C ILE A 121 -20.48 12.28 12.22
N ASP A 122 -21.25 13.33 12.41
CA ASP A 122 -22.65 13.41 11.99
C ASP A 122 -22.78 13.24 10.46
N TRP A 123 -21.88 13.84 9.68
CA TRP A 123 -21.83 13.64 8.22
C TRP A 123 -21.53 12.20 7.82
N MET A 124 -20.62 11.50 8.55
CA MET A 124 -20.36 10.09 8.30
C MET A 124 -21.60 9.24 8.56
N VAL A 125 -22.28 9.47 9.69
CA VAL A 125 -23.53 8.78 10.06
C VAL A 125 -24.62 9.02 9.04
N GLU A 126 -24.79 10.27 8.59
CA GLU A 126 -25.77 10.66 7.59
C GLU A 126 -25.47 10.05 6.21
N ALA A 127 -24.18 10.02 5.80
CA ALA A 127 -23.77 9.38 4.55
C ALA A 127 -24.05 7.88 4.55
N ILE A 128 -23.90 7.19 5.68
CA ILE A 128 -24.27 5.78 5.82
C ILE A 128 -25.80 5.63 5.80
N ARG A 129 -26.48 6.32 6.71
CA ARG A 129 -27.92 6.11 6.95
C ARG A 129 -28.79 6.52 5.76
N ASP A 130 -28.54 7.69 5.20
CA ASP A 130 -29.39 8.32 4.19
C ASP A 130 -28.76 8.26 2.79
N GLY A 131 -27.42 8.23 2.71
CA GLY A 131 -26.68 8.16 1.46
C GLY A 131 -26.47 6.74 0.92
N GLY A 132 -26.69 5.71 1.73
CA GLY A 132 -26.48 4.32 1.33
C GLY A 132 -25.00 3.92 1.22
N THR A 133 -24.06 4.75 1.72
CA THR A 133 -22.64 4.45 1.72
C THR A 133 -22.35 3.22 2.58
N CYS A 134 -21.63 2.24 2.03
CA CYS A 134 -21.12 1.12 2.81
C CYS A 134 -20.05 1.59 3.78
N ALA A 135 -20.06 1.11 5.02
CA ALA A 135 -19.01 1.42 5.98
C ALA A 135 -18.42 0.15 6.58
N MET A 136 -17.10 0.05 6.59
CA MET A 136 -16.38 -1.11 7.11
C MET A 136 -15.38 -0.66 8.18
N ALA A 137 -15.46 -1.28 9.35
CA ALA A 137 -14.58 -0.93 10.45
C ALA A 137 -13.84 -2.16 10.98
N ASP A 138 -12.52 -2.06 11.08
CA ASP A 138 -11.74 -3.02 11.84
C ASP A 138 -11.83 -2.71 13.34
N THR A 139 -12.04 -3.72 14.15
CA THR A 139 -12.18 -3.56 15.61
C THR A 139 -10.83 -3.38 16.31
N GLY A 140 -9.72 -3.67 15.64
CA GLY A 140 -8.39 -3.53 16.22
C GLY A 140 -8.08 -2.14 16.73
N GLY A 141 -8.75 -1.12 16.19
CA GLY A 141 -8.65 0.27 16.61
C GLY A 141 -9.86 0.82 17.36
N MET A 142 -11.02 0.14 17.32
CA MET A 142 -12.29 0.72 17.75
C MET A 142 -12.72 0.29 19.15
N MET A 143 -12.22 -0.81 19.68
CA MET A 143 -12.71 -1.44 20.91
C MET A 143 -11.66 -1.70 21.98
N GLY A 144 -10.44 -1.31 21.79
CA GLY A 144 -9.44 -1.38 22.85
C GLY A 144 -9.56 -0.20 23.81
N LYS A 145 -9.42 -0.44 25.08
CA LYS A 145 -9.36 0.59 26.11
C LYS A 145 -7.91 1.01 26.37
N SER A 146 -7.24 1.60 25.42
CA SER A 146 -6.22 2.52 25.88
C SER A 146 -6.93 3.83 26.23
N THR A 147 -6.68 4.34 27.41
CA THR A 147 -7.36 5.47 28.05
C THR A 147 -7.39 6.76 27.20
N LEU A 148 -6.73 6.80 26.06
CA LEU A 148 -6.66 7.93 25.15
C LEU A 148 -7.49 7.78 23.87
N MET A 149 -7.99 6.57 23.51
CA MET A 149 -8.55 6.34 22.17
C MET A 149 -9.97 5.76 22.10
N TYR A 150 -10.56 5.18 23.15
CA TYR A 150 -11.67 4.24 22.98
C TYR A 150 -12.98 4.56 23.69
N VAL A 151 -12.95 5.25 24.80
CA VAL A 151 -14.19 5.77 25.42
C VAL A 151 -15.00 6.58 24.40
N PRO A 152 -14.35 7.36 23.53
CA PRO A 152 -15.06 8.18 22.56
C PRO A 152 -15.79 7.44 21.44
N TRP A 153 -15.43 6.18 21.10
CA TRP A 153 -16.19 5.46 20.07
C TRP A 153 -17.57 5.07 20.57
N ALA A 154 -17.67 4.42 21.72
CA ALA A 154 -18.92 4.03 22.33
C ALA A 154 -19.83 5.24 22.64
N GLU A 155 -19.23 6.37 23.07
CA GLU A 155 -19.93 7.61 23.33
C GLU A 155 -20.25 8.43 22.07
N SER A 156 -19.80 8.00 20.91
CA SER A 156 -19.98 8.69 19.63
C SER A 156 -21.18 8.15 18.88
N THR A 157 -21.94 9.03 18.21
CA THR A 157 -23.09 8.66 17.38
C THR A 157 -22.73 7.67 16.25
N ILE A 158 -21.47 7.63 15.82
CA ILE A 158 -21.04 6.70 14.78
C ILE A 158 -21.06 5.23 15.25
N SER A 159 -20.97 4.97 16.57
CA SER A 159 -21.04 3.61 17.11
C SER A 159 -22.38 2.95 16.81
N GLU A 160 -23.47 3.74 16.80
CA GLU A 160 -24.82 3.26 16.48
C GLU A 160 -24.95 2.77 15.04
N ALA A 161 -24.09 3.23 14.14
CA ALA A 161 -24.13 2.80 12.74
C ALA A 161 -23.54 1.42 12.51
N PHE A 162 -22.84 0.83 13.48
CA PHE A 162 -22.14 -0.43 13.30
C PHE A 162 -22.81 -1.60 14.02
N PRO A 163 -22.71 -2.85 13.49
CA PRO A 163 -23.36 -4.04 14.01
C PRO A 163 -22.78 -4.56 15.33
N CYS A 164 -21.77 -3.90 15.87
CA CYS A 164 -21.17 -4.23 17.16
C CYS A 164 -21.68 -3.28 18.24
N ASP A 165 -22.23 -3.83 19.33
CA ASP A 165 -22.59 -3.08 20.53
C ASP A 165 -21.31 -2.68 21.27
N ALA A 166 -20.93 -1.42 21.09
CA ALA A 166 -19.69 -0.89 21.66
C ALA A 166 -19.77 -0.79 23.18
N ASP A 167 -20.92 -0.45 23.76
CA ASP A 167 -21.14 -0.34 25.18
C ASP A 167 -21.09 -1.70 25.87
N ALA A 168 -21.85 -2.68 25.34
CA ALA A 168 -21.83 -4.04 25.86
C ALA A 168 -20.44 -4.67 25.72
N THR A 169 -19.75 -4.44 24.60
CA THR A 169 -18.39 -4.89 24.40
C THR A 169 -17.42 -4.24 25.41
N ALA A 170 -17.54 -2.94 25.64
CA ALA A 170 -16.75 -2.25 26.66
C ALA A 170 -17.04 -2.73 28.08
N ALA A 171 -18.28 -3.08 28.39
CA ALA A 171 -18.67 -3.59 29.69
C ALA A 171 -18.10 -4.96 30.03
N LEU A 172 -17.84 -5.81 29.01
CA LEU A 172 -17.24 -7.14 29.22
C LEU A 172 -15.81 -7.08 29.75
N PHE A 173 -15.05 -6.05 29.41
CA PHE A 173 -13.62 -6.00 29.71
C PHE A 173 -13.25 -5.05 30.86
N GLY A 174 -14.23 -4.30 31.41
CA GLY A 174 -13.96 -3.32 32.46
C GLY A 174 -13.04 -2.18 31.97
N PRO A 175 -12.34 -1.45 32.85
CA PRO A 175 -11.49 -0.29 32.49
C PRO A 175 -10.12 -0.67 31.87
N GLY A 176 -9.89 -1.90 31.44
CA GLY A 176 -8.66 -2.38 30.80
C GLY A 176 -8.76 -2.51 29.29
N ASP A 177 -7.67 -2.87 28.62
CA ASP A 177 -7.69 -3.20 27.20
C ASP A 177 -8.49 -4.47 26.95
N ALA A 178 -9.32 -4.48 25.89
CA ALA A 178 -9.93 -5.71 25.42
C ALA A 178 -8.81 -6.73 25.13
N PRO A 179 -8.90 -7.95 25.67
CA PRO A 179 -7.86 -8.93 25.48
C PRO A 179 -7.66 -9.19 23.98
N ASN A 180 -6.42 -9.19 23.59
CA ASN A 180 -6.04 -9.67 22.28
C ASN A 180 -6.24 -11.19 22.31
N LEU A 181 -7.18 -11.67 21.51
CA LEU A 181 -7.36 -13.10 21.36
C LEU A 181 -6.08 -13.68 20.74
N GLY A 182 -5.61 -14.79 21.29
CA GLY A 182 -4.49 -15.53 20.76
C GLY A 182 -4.75 -16.06 19.34
N GLU A 183 -4.12 -17.17 19.01
CA GLU A 183 -4.36 -17.84 17.74
C GLU A 183 -5.80 -18.38 17.68
N PHE A 184 -6.50 -18.07 16.58
CA PHE A 184 -7.87 -18.54 16.34
C PHE A 184 -8.02 -19.13 14.93
N ARG A 185 -9.11 -19.87 14.73
CA ARG A 185 -9.59 -20.28 13.40
C ARG A 185 -11.01 -19.83 13.20
N VAL A 186 -11.36 -19.58 11.94
CA VAL A 186 -12.70 -19.12 11.59
C VAL A 186 -13.60 -20.31 11.21
N ARG A 187 -14.86 -20.29 11.64
CA ARG A 187 -15.95 -21.08 11.09
C ARG A 187 -17.00 -20.19 10.46
N LEU A 188 -17.30 -20.46 9.19
CA LEU A 188 -18.28 -19.67 8.45
C LEU A 188 -19.72 -20.04 8.82
N ASN A 189 -20.60 -19.04 8.81
CA ASN A 189 -22.02 -19.27 8.86
C ASN A 189 -22.54 -19.68 7.47
N ARG A 190 -22.77 -20.97 7.30
CA ARG A 190 -23.18 -21.56 6.01
C ARG A 190 -24.67 -21.40 5.71
N ASN A 191 -25.45 -20.81 6.62
CA ASN A 191 -26.88 -20.57 6.44
C ASN A 191 -27.17 -19.27 5.69
N LEU A 192 -26.15 -18.48 5.37
CA LEU A 192 -26.30 -17.23 4.64
C LEU A 192 -26.38 -17.48 3.14
N SER A 193 -27.25 -16.74 2.46
CA SER A 193 -27.48 -16.84 1.02
C SER A 193 -26.38 -16.21 0.18
N ASP A 194 -25.83 -15.10 0.68
CA ASP A 194 -24.86 -14.32 -0.08
C ASP A 194 -23.47 -14.94 -0.04
N PRO A 195 -22.84 -15.16 -1.21
CA PRO A 195 -21.56 -15.86 -1.29
C PRO A 195 -20.37 -14.93 -1.04
N VAL A 196 -20.35 -14.21 0.11
CA VAL A 196 -19.23 -13.31 0.45
C VAL A 196 -17.98 -14.10 0.78
N PHE A 197 -18.08 -15.11 1.65
CA PHE A 197 -16.96 -15.91 2.12
C PHE A 197 -17.02 -17.38 1.68
N THR A 198 -18.20 -17.87 1.29
CA THR A 198 -18.36 -19.29 0.88
C THR A 198 -17.52 -19.67 -0.34
N PRO A 199 -17.23 -18.80 -1.32
CA PRO A 199 -16.34 -19.13 -2.44
C PRO A 199 -14.91 -19.47 -2.01
N PHE A 200 -14.50 -19.07 -0.79
CA PHE A 200 -13.14 -19.33 -0.25
C PHE A 200 -13.03 -20.66 0.50
N LEU A 201 -14.14 -21.39 0.71
CA LEU A 201 -14.13 -22.71 1.38
C LEU A 201 -13.19 -23.73 0.70
N PRO A 202 -13.15 -23.86 -0.63
CA PRO A 202 -12.24 -24.78 -1.31
C PRO A 202 -10.76 -24.44 -1.06
N PHE A 203 -10.44 -23.18 -0.75
CA PHE A 203 -9.09 -22.68 -0.52
C PHE A 203 -8.66 -22.76 0.96
N GLY A 204 -9.56 -23.22 1.81
CA GLY A 204 -9.25 -23.54 3.21
C GLY A 204 -9.43 -22.41 4.20
N ILE A 205 -10.34 -21.45 3.95
CA ILE A 205 -10.62 -20.32 4.87
C ILE A 205 -10.83 -20.77 6.33
N GLU A 206 -11.46 -21.91 6.57
CA GLU A 206 -11.67 -22.44 7.93
C GLU A 206 -10.43 -23.12 8.54
N LYS A 207 -9.33 -23.24 7.75
CA LYS A 207 -8.05 -23.80 8.22
C LYS A 207 -7.01 -22.74 8.48
N TRP A 208 -7.19 -21.53 7.93
CA TRP A 208 -6.26 -20.43 8.12
C TRP A 208 -6.23 -20.01 9.58
N ARG A 209 -5.06 -19.58 10.01
CA ARG A 209 -4.83 -19.10 11.37
C ARG A 209 -4.96 -17.59 11.40
N GLY A 210 -5.72 -17.12 12.37
CA GLY A 210 -5.78 -15.72 12.73
C GLY A 210 -5.12 -15.46 14.06
N SER A 211 -4.78 -14.22 14.34
CA SER A 211 -4.32 -13.76 15.66
C SER A 211 -4.78 -12.33 15.90
N SER A 212 -4.74 -11.90 17.14
CA SER A 212 -5.08 -10.52 17.50
C SER A 212 -6.55 -10.14 17.25
N GLY A 213 -7.45 -11.12 17.12
CA GLY A 213 -8.89 -10.85 17.09
C GLY A 213 -9.38 -10.17 18.36
N ARG A 214 -10.46 -9.42 18.24
CA ARG A 214 -11.12 -8.75 19.34
C ARG A 214 -12.52 -9.34 19.54
N ILE A 215 -12.94 -9.45 20.79
CA ILE A 215 -14.30 -9.89 21.09
C ILE A 215 -15.27 -8.75 20.72
N MET A 216 -16.35 -9.09 20.03
CA MET A 216 -17.43 -8.20 19.67
C MET A 216 -18.75 -8.72 20.25
N VAL A 217 -19.54 -7.84 20.84
CA VAL A 217 -20.93 -8.15 21.19
C VAL A 217 -21.83 -7.73 20.02
N PRO A 218 -22.56 -8.67 19.40
CA PRO A 218 -23.41 -8.33 18.26
C PRO A 218 -24.63 -7.49 18.68
N GLN A 219 -24.96 -6.48 17.89
CA GLN A 219 -26.26 -5.79 17.98
C GLN A 219 -27.41 -6.76 17.65
N THR A 220 -28.58 -6.54 18.26
CA THR A 220 -29.76 -7.36 17.96
C THR A 220 -30.17 -7.21 16.51
N GLY A 221 -30.28 -8.33 15.79
CA GLY A 221 -30.69 -8.34 14.37
C GLY A 221 -29.55 -8.22 13.37
N CYS A 222 -28.30 -8.12 13.81
CA CYS A 222 -27.17 -8.15 12.88
C CYS A 222 -26.93 -9.55 12.30
N THR A 223 -26.27 -9.61 11.17
CA THR A 223 -25.81 -10.83 10.51
C THR A 223 -24.43 -11.20 11.01
N ILE A 224 -24.27 -12.44 11.50
CA ILE A 224 -22.98 -13.01 11.88
C ILE A 224 -22.50 -13.89 10.74
N TRP A 225 -21.37 -13.51 10.09
CA TRP A 225 -20.82 -14.21 8.94
C TRP A 225 -19.95 -15.40 9.30
N GLY A 226 -19.41 -15.41 10.51
CA GLY A 226 -18.60 -16.50 11.04
C GLY A 226 -18.17 -16.24 12.47
N TRP A 227 -17.53 -17.23 13.04
CA TRP A 227 -17.04 -17.23 14.42
C TRP A 227 -15.56 -17.55 14.48
N MET A 228 -14.84 -16.83 15.33
CA MET A 228 -13.48 -17.16 15.75
C MET A 228 -13.56 -18.23 16.84
N HIS A 229 -12.91 -19.35 16.62
CA HIS A 229 -12.82 -20.44 17.60
C HIS A 229 -11.45 -20.43 18.28
N LEU A 230 -11.47 -20.28 19.61
CA LEU A 230 -10.33 -20.42 20.51
C LEU A 230 -10.67 -21.53 21.49
N GLU A 231 -9.95 -22.65 21.42
CA GLU A 231 -10.23 -23.84 22.28
C GLU A 231 -11.73 -24.22 22.24
N GLU A 232 -12.45 -23.99 23.33
CA GLU A 232 -13.88 -24.34 23.47
C GLU A 232 -14.82 -23.10 23.25
N GLU A 233 -14.26 -21.90 23.14
CA GLU A 233 -15.02 -20.65 23.01
C GLU A 233 -15.14 -20.21 21.55
N ALA A 234 -16.26 -19.58 21.23
CA ALA A 234 -16.53 -19.05 19.90
C ALA A 234 -17.03 -17.60 19.99
N TYR A 235 -16.36 -16.71 19.29
CA TYR A 235 -16.66 -15.28 19.25
C TYR A 235 -16.98 -14.84 17.83
N PRO A 236 -17.88 -13.85 17.62
CA PRO A 236 -18.16 -13.31 16.30
C PRO A 236 -16.88 -12.82 15.60
N TRP A 237 -16.72 -13.20 14.32
CA TRP A 237 -15.57 -12.82 13.51
C TRP A 237 -15.85 -11.59 12.62
N VAL A 238 -16.94 -11.65 11.86
CA VAL A 238 -17.40 -10.56 11.01
C VAL A 238 -18.91 -10.40 11.20
N LEU A 239 -19.32 -9.17 11.45
CA LEU A 239 -20.70 -8.77 11.63
C LEU A 239 -21.09 -7.80 10.52
N SER A 240 -22.36 -7.82 10.10
CA SER A 240 -22.93 -6.77 9.27
C SER A 240 -24.38 -6.49 9.63
N TRP A 241 -24.85 -5.30 9.36
CA TRP A 241 -26.26 -4.96 9.38
C TRP A 241 -26.58 -3.77 8.47
N HIS A 242 -27.85 -3.56 8.19
CA HIS A 242 -28.30 -2.36 7.52
C HIS A 242 -28.58 -1.26 8.53
N TYR A 243 -27.90 -0.13 8.36
CA TYR A 243 -28.18 1.10 9.10
C TYR A 243 -28.76 2.14 8.15
N GLY A 244 -30.10 2.31 8.21
CA GLY A 244 -30.81 3.04 7.16
C GLY A 244 -30.68 2.35 5.80
N SER A 245 -30.19 3.08 4.80
CA SER A 245 -29.95 2.55 3.46
C SER A 245 -28.53 1.97 3.26
N GLY A 246 -27.60 2.21 4.18
CA GLY A 246 -26.23 1.71 4.10
C GLY A 246 -26.03 0.34 4.74
N LEU A 247 -25.09 -0.43 4.23
CA LEU A 247 -24.62 -1.69 4.84
C LEU A 247 -23.34 -1.41 5.61
N THR A 248 -23.30 -1.79 6.90
CA THR A 248 -22.09 -1.61 7.72
C THR A 248 -21.52 -2.93 8.20
N TRP A 249 -20.21 -2.95 8.41
CA TRP A 249 -19.43 -4.10 8.79
C TRP A 249 -18.58 -3.82 10.00
N SER A 250 -18.54 -4.76 10.94
CA SER A 250 -17.55 -4.80 12.02
C SER A 250 -16.73 -6.07 11.89
N ILE A 251 -15.40 -5.93 11.88
CA ILE A 251 -14.46 -7.01 11.63
C ILE A 251 -13.57 -7.16 12.85
N ALA A 252 -13.49 -8.37 13.42
CA ALA A 252 -12.85 -8.63 14.71
C ALA A 252 -11.35 -8.37 14.72
N ASP A 253 -10.68 -8.42 13.57
CA ASP A 253 -9.25 -8.22 13.42
C ASP A 253 -8.92 -7.27 12.25
N ALA A 254 -7.80 -6.59 12.34
CA ALA A 254 -7.40 -5.63 11.31
C ALA A 254 -6.78 -6.35 10.09
N PRO A 255 -6.86 -5.75 8.88
CA PRO A 255 -6.33 -6.34 7.63
C PRO A 255 -4.84 -6.68 7.68
N ARG A 256 -4.09 -6.05 8.57
CA ARG A 256 -2.65 -6.29 8.78
C ARG A 256 -2.33 -7.61 9.47
N TYR A 257 -3.30 -8.23 10.15
CA TYR A 257 -3.07 -9.45 10.91
C TYR A 257 -3.04 -10.70 10.03
N PRO A 258 -2.43 -11.79 10.50
CA PRO A 258 -2.13 -12.98 9.71
C PRO A 258 -3.33 -13.59 9.00
N PHE A 259 -4.54 -13.49 9.55
CA PHE A 259 -5.72 -14.03 8.89
C PHE A 259 -5.97 -13.41 7.51
N TRP A 260 -5.72 -12.10 7.37
CA TRP A 260 -6.03 -11.35 6.16
C TRP A 260 -4.86 -11.20 5.21
N SER A 261 -3.65 -11.19 5.72
CA SER A 261 -2.49 -10.91 4.89
C SER A 261 -1.22 -11.61 5.36
N ARG A 262 -0.30 -11.88 4.43
CA ARG A 262 1.06 -12.35 4.73
C ARG A 262 1.99 -11.24 5.23
N TYR A 263 1.45 -10.10 5.59
CA TYR A 263 2.24 -8.90 5.90
C TYR A 263 3.17 -9.08 7.11
N GLU A 264 2.71 -9.78 8.14
CA GLU A 264 3.58 -10.21 9.23
C GLU A 264 4.23 -11.54 8.86
N VAL A 265 5.53 -11.48 8.65
CA VAL A 265 6.39 -12.55 8.13
C VAL A 265 6.08 -13.92 8.75
N GLY A 266 5.63 -14.86 7.93
CA GLY A 266 5.70 -16.30 8.22
C GLY A 266 4.47 -16.95 8.88
N TRP A 267 3.35 -16.27 9.10
CA TRP A 267 2.22 -16.80 9.86
C TRP A 267 0.93 -17.01 9.06
N SER A 268 0.77 -16.37 7.91
CA SER A 268 -0.47 -16.47 7.14
C SER A 268 -0.36 -17.49 6.00
N ASP A 269 -1.33 -18.40 5.98
CA ASP A 269 -1.56 -19.31 4.84
C ASP A 269 -2.58 -18.72 3.84
N ASN A 270 -3.02 -17.46 4.06
CA ASN A 270 -4.08 -16.82 3.29
C ASN A 270 -3.52 -15.85 2.25
N ASP A 271 -3.71 -16.18 0.97
CA ASP A 271 -3.42 -15.31 -0.17
C ASP A 271 -4.64 -14.48 -0.62
N PHE A 272 -5.83 -14.78 -0.10
CA PHE A 272 -7.11 -14.25 -0.58
C PHE A 272 -7.71 -13.15 0.29
N GLY A 273 -6.93 -12.57 1.22
CA GLY A 273 -7.44 -11.52 2.10
C GLY A 273 -8.02 -10.31 1.36
N MET A 274 -7.30 -9.85 0.33
CA MET A 274 -7.78 -8.79 -0.55
C MET A 274 -9.11 -9.15 -1.20
N ASP A 275 -9.23 -10.36 -1.76
CA ASP A 275 -10.43 -10.81 -2.46
C ASP A 275 -11.66 -10.85 -1.53
N MET A 276 -11.48 -11.28 -0.28
CA MET A 276 -12.55 -11.27 0.72
C MET A 276 -12.99 -9.86 1.09
N TRP A 277 -12.03 -8.92 1.25
CA TRP A 277 -12.35 -7.53 1.55
C TRP A 277 -13.12 -6.88 0.41
N PHE A 278 -12.73 -7.13 -0.85
CA PHE A 278 -13.47 -6.62 -2.00
C PHE A 278 -14.87 -7.24 -2.11
N ASN A 279 -15.06 -8.52 -1.77
CA ASN A 279 -16.40 -9.09 -1.74
C ASN A 279 -17.31 -8.41 -0.70
N MET A 280 -16.78 -8.06 0.49
CA MET A 280 -17.54 -7.27 1.46
C MET A 280 -17.89 -5.87 0.91
N MET A 281 -16.94 -5.19 0.30
CA MET A 281 -17.15 -3.88 -0.33
C MET A 281 -18.17 -3.95 -1.47
N TYR A 282 -18.07 -4.97 -2.33
CA TYR A 282 -19.01 -5.16 -3.43
C TYR A 282 -20.43 -5.43 -2.95
N LEU A 283 -20.62 -6.26 -1.92
CA LEU A 283 -21.94 -6.46 -1.34
C LEU A 283 -22.50 -5.13 -0.79
N GLY A 284 -21.66 -4.39 -0.05
CA GLY A 284 -22.09 -3.11 0.53
C GLY A 284 -22.40 -2.01 -0.50
N ALA A 285 -21.72 -2.04 -1.65
CA ALA A 285 -21.97 -1.13 -2.76
C ALA A 285 -23.05 -1.65 -3.74
N GLY A 286 -23.73 -2.77 -3.43
CA GLY A 286 -24.75 -3.36 -4.31
C GLY A 286 -24.20 -3.90 -5.62
N LYS A 287 -22.90 -4.23 -5.67
CA LYS A 287 -22.24 -4.79 -6.86
C LYS A 287 -22.23 -6.31 -6.82
N LYS A 288 -22.04 -6.93 -7.99
CA LYS A 288 -21.99 -8.38 -8.08
C LYS A 288 -20.73 -8.94 -7.41
N LEU A 289 -20.95 -9.96 -6.58
CA LEU A 289 -19.87 -10.65 -5.85
C LEU A 289 -19.02 -11.51 -6.78
N VAL A 290 -17.77 -11.62 -6.43
CA VAL A 290 -16.82 -12.53 -7.08
C VAL A 290 -17.04 -13.95 -6.56
N THR A 291 -17.38 -14.87 -7.47
CA THR A 291 -17.56 -16.30 -7.18
C THR A 291 -16.45 -17.17 -7.75
N ASP A 292 -15.85 -16.77 -8.87
CA ASP A 292 -14.64 -17.42 -9.41
C ASP A 292 -13.40 -16.77 -8.83
N VAL A 293 -13.09 -17.15 -7.58
CA VAL A 293 -11.98 -16.60 -6.81
C VAL A 293 -10.63 -16.77 -7.52
N PRO A 294 -10.25 -17.96 -8.04
CA PRO A 294 -8.94 -18.12 -8.67
C PRO A 294 -8.73 -17.20 -9.88
N LEU A 295 -9.76 -17.06 -10.71
CA LEU A 295 -9.68 -16.25 -11.91
C LEU A 295 -9.49 -14.77 -11.56
N VAL A 296 -10.30 -14.25 -10.64
CA VAL A 296 -10.22 -12.83 -10.24
C VAL A 296 -8.93 -12.55 -9.47
N HIS A 297 -8.53 -13.45 -8.57
CA HIS A 297 -7.26 -13.35 -7.86
C HIS A 297 -6.07 -13.27 -8.83
N SER A 298 -6.03 -14.17 -9.83
CA SER A 298 -4.97 -14.16 -10.86
C SER A 298 -4.99 -12.89 -11.70
N ALA A 299 -6.19 -12.37 -12.03
CA ALA A 299 -6.32 -11.11 -12.75
C ALA A 299 -5.76 -9.94 -11.91
N ARG A 300 -6.14 -9.81 -10.63
CA ARG A 300 -5.61 -8.81 -9.71
C ARG A 300 -4.10 -8.89 -9.56
N ASP A 301 -3.57 -10.11 -9.39
CA ASP A 301 -2.13 -10.33 -9.28
C ASP A 301 -1.39 -9.88 -10.54
N SER A 302 -1.98 -10.06 -11.72
CA SER A 302 -1.36 -9.60 -12.98
C SER A 302 -1.23 -8.09 -13.05
N PHE A 303 -2.23 -7.32 -12.60
CA PHE A 303 -2.15 -5.87 -12.49
C PHE A 303 -1.10 -5.42 -11.46
N ARG A 304 -1.09 -6.06 -10.28
CA ARG A 304 -0.09 -5.78 -9.24
C ARG A 304 1.32 -6.04 -9.73
N LEU A 305 1.54 -7.19 -10.36
CA LEU A 305 2.84 -7.58 -10.89
C LEU A 305 3.31 -6.62 -11.97
N PHE A 306 2.42 -6.23 -12.89
CA PHE A 306 2.74 -5.26 -13.94
C PHE A 306 3.22 -3.93 -13.36
N ARG A 307 2.49 -3.35 -12.37
CA ARG A 307 2.91 -2.10 -11.71
C ARG A 307 4.30 -2.21 -11.08
N THR A 308 4.53 -3.29 -10.31
CA THR A 308 5.84 -3.53 -9.68
C THR A 308 6.95 -3.65 -10.72
N GLN A 309 6.68 -4.31 -11.85
CA GLN A 309 7.63 -4.44 -12.94
C GLN A 309 7.87 -3.10 -13.64
N VAL A 310 6.85 -2.30 -13.90
CA VAL A 310 7.00 -0.95 -14.48
C VAL A 310 7.89 -0.10 -13.59
N GLU A 311 7.63 -0.06 -12.28
CA GLU A 311 8.47 0.68 -11.32
C GLU A 311 9.92 0.19 -11.36
N THR A 312 10.14 -1.12 -11.37
CA THR A 312 11.47 -1.72 -11.45
C THR A 312 12.19 -1.34 -12.74
N VAL A 313 11.48 -1.41 -13.88
CA VAL A 313 12.04 -1.05 -15.20
C VAL A 313 12.36 0.43 -15.26
N THR A 314 11.51 1.29 -14.76
CA THR A 314 11.73 2.75 -14.72
C THR A 314 12.94 3.09 -13.86
N ASN A 315 13.03 2.56 -12.64
CA ASN A 315 14.21 2.74 -11.78
C ASN A 315 15.50 2.23 -12.43
N PHE A 316 15.42 1.16 -13.20
CA PHE A 316 16.54 0.65 -13.96
C PHE A 316 16.93 1.58 -15.10
N MET A 317 15.99 2.22 -15.79
CA MET A 317 16.29 3.21 -16.83
C MET A 317 17.00 4.43 -16.26
N ASP A 318 16.54 4.96 -15.12
CA ASP A 318 17.19 6.05 -14.40
C ASP A 318 18.64 5.69 -14.01
N PHE A 319 18.85 4.43 -13.59
CA PHE A 319 20.20 3.93 -13.32
C PHE A 319 21.07 3.92 -14.59
N VAL A 320 20.55 3.48 -15.73
CA VAL A 320 21.27 3.42 -17.00
C VAL A 320 21.67 4.82 -17.50
N GLU A 321 20.83 5.82 -17.29
CA GLU A 321 21.10 7.21 -17.64
C GLU A 321 22.29 7.81 -16.88
N ARG A 322 22.50 7.41 -15.63
CA ARG A 322 23.67 7.82 -14.83
C ARG A 322 25.00 7.41 -15.43
N PHE A 323 25.01 6.42 -16.33
CA PHE A 323 26.19 6.03 -17.12
C PHE A 323 26.28 6.71 -18.48
N GLY A 324 25.50 7.78 -18.70
CA GLY A 324 25.52 8.58 -19.91
C GLY A 324 24.79 7.99 -21.12
N ALA A 325 23.96 6.98 -20.91
CA ALA A 325 23.08 6.45 -21.95
C ALA A 325 21.75 7.21 -21.98
N ASN A 326 21.18 7.44 -23.16
CA ASN A 326 19.86 8.02 -23.31
C ASN A 326 18.79 6.91 -23.23
N ALA A 327 18.11 6.76 -22.08
CA ALA A 327 17.01 5.81 -21.88
C ALA A 327 15.63 6.41 -22.18
N GLN A 328 15.52 7.71 -22.40
CA GLN A 328 14.27 8.43 -22.65
C GLN A 328 13.34 7.74 -23.69
N PRO A 329 13.82 7.25 -24.84
CA PRO A 329 12.97 6.55 -25.80
C PRO A 329 12.31 5.28 -25.24
N LEU A 330 13.00 4.58 -24.33
CA LEU A 330 12.45 3.38 -23.66
C LEU A 330 11.42 3.76 -22.60
N VAL A 331 11.59 4.87 -21.91
CA VAL A 331 10.60 5.41 -20.97
C VAL A 331 9.32 5.81 -21.72
N GLU A 332 9.44 6.43 -22.89
CA GLU A 332 8.29 6.75 -23.76
C GLU A 332 7.57 5.50 -24.27
N GLU A 333 8.31 4.43 -24.57
CA GLU A 333 7.69 3.15 -24.93
C GLU A 333 6.96 2.50 -23.76
N ILE A 334 7.45 2.64 -22.51
CA ILE A 334 6.71 2.18 -21.32
C ILE A 334 5.38 2.93 -21.19
N ALA A 335 5.39 4.25 -21.37
CA ALA A 335 4.17 5.07 -21.42
C ALA A 335 3.22 4.63 -22.54
N GLY A 336 3.77 4.18 -23.67
CA GLY A 336 3.00 3.62 -24.78
C GLY A 336 2.24 2.33 -24.50
N LEU A 337 2.46 1.70 -23.33
CA LEU A 337 1.69 0.52 -22.89
C LEU A 337 0.36 0.90 -22.22
N GLU A 338 0.16 2.16 -21.85
CA GLU A 338 -1.04 2.66 -21.17
C GLU A 338 -2.36 2.23 -21.86
N PRO A 339 -2.54 2.35 -23.20
CA PRO A 339 -3.79 1.93 -23.86
C PRO A 339 -4.08 0.42 -23.73
N LEU A 340 -3.05 -0.39 -23.55
CA LEU A 340 -3.20 -1.84 -23.36
C LEU A 340 -3.66 -2.16 -21.93
N VAL A 341 -3.13 -1.43 -20.96
CA VAL A 341 -3.52 -1.53 -19.55
C VAL A 341 -4.94 -1.00 -19.36
N GLU A 342 -5.29 0.15 -19.93
CA GLU A 342 -6.66 0.69 -19.90
C GLU A 342 -7.68 -0.29 -20.47
N ARG A 343 -7.34 -0.95 -21.59
CA ARG A 343 -8.19 -2.01 -22.15
C ARG A 343 -8.38 -3.16 -21.18
N ALA A 344 -7.31 -3.62 -20.55
CA ALA A 344 -7.38 -4.67 -19.55
C ALA A 344 -8.25 -4.27 -18.35
N GLU A 345 -8.13 -3.02 -17.88
CA GLU A 345 -8.96 -2.48 -16.81
C GLU A 345 -10.45 -2.43 -17.19
N GLN A 346 -10.77 -1.97 -18.39
CA GLN A 346 -12.15 -1.96 -18.89
C GLN A 346 -12.74 -3.38 -18.97
N GLN A 347 -11.97 -4.34 -19.47
CA GLN A 347 -12.36 -5.75 -19.52
C GLN A 347 -12.57 -6.33 -18.11
N TYR A 348 -11.68 -5.98 -17.17
CA TYR A 348 -11.82 -6.40 -15.78
C TYR A 348 -13.09 -5.84 -15.13
N ILE A 349 -13.37 -4.55 -15.31
CA ILE A 349 -14.57 -3.88 -14.79
C ILE A 349 -15.85 -4.50 -15.43
N ALA A 350 -15.78 -4.88 -16.70
CA ALA A 350 -16.85 -5.60 -17.39
C ALA A 350 -16.99 -7.07 -16.94
N GLN A 351 -16.15 -7.54 -16.00
CA GLN A 351 -16.05 -8.91 -15.51
C GLN A 351 -15.61 -9.94 -16.58
N GLU A 352 -14.95 -9.48 -17.61
CA GLU A 352 -14.29 -10.31 -18.64
C GLU A 352 -12.85 -10.64 -18.21
N TYR A 353 -12.70 -11.29 -17.06
CA TYR A 353 -11.41 -11.49 -16.39
C TYR A 353 -10.37 -12.24 -17.24
N ALA A 354 -10.81 -13.22 -18.03
CA ALA A 354 -9.92 -13.96 -18.94
C ALA A 354 -9.32 -13.02 -20.00
N SER A 355 -10.16 -12.19 -20.64
CA SER A 355 -9.70 -11.21 -21.63
C SER A 355 -8.80 -10.14 -21.01
N ALA A 356 -9.09 -9.71 -19.79
CA ALA A 356 -8.24 -8.78 -19.03
C ALA A 356 -6.84 -9.37 -18.78
N MET A 357 -6.77 -10.65 -18.38
CA MET A 357 -5.50 -11.35 -18.18
C MET A 357 -4.70 -11.48 -19.47
N ASP A 358 -5.35 -11.77 -20.60
CA ASP A 358 -4.69 -11.83 -21.91
C ASP A 358 -4.08 -10.48 -22.29
N SER A 359 -4.84 -9.39 -22.10
CA SER A 359 -4.35 -8.03 -22.34
C SER A 359 -3.18 -7.66 -21.41
N MET A 360 -3.25 -8.02 -20.12
CA MET A 360 -2.14 -7.82 -19.19
C MET A 360 -0.92 -8.65 -19.53
N THR A 361 -1.10 -9.89 -19.99
CA THR A 361 0.01 -10.74 -20.45
C THR A 361 0.74 -10.11 -21.63
N GLN A 362 0.01 -9.52 -22.58
CA GLN A 362 0.61 -8.78 -23.69
C GLN A 362 1.38 -7.55 -23.21
N ALA A 363 0.82 -6.78 -22.24
CA ALA A 363 1.51 -5.63 -21.66
C ALA A 363 2.81 -6.05 -20.96
N MET A 364 2.78 -7.14 -20.19
CA MET A 364 3.96 -7.69 -19.51
C MET A 364 5.04 -8.17 -20.51
N GLN A 365 4.66 -8.84 -21.59
CA GLN A 365 5.61 -9.26 -22.62
C GLN A 365 6.29 -8.06 -23.26
N SER A 366 5.52 -7.03 -23.64
CA SER A 366 6.08 -5.78 -24.20
C SER A 366 7.03 -5.09 -23.21
N LEU A 367 6.68 -5.06 -21.91
CA LEU A 367 7.55 -4.49 -20.88
C LEU A 367 8.87 -5.28 -20.73
N MET A 368 8.82 -6.59 -20.83
CA MET A 368 10.03 -7.44 -20.82
C MET A 368 10.94 -7.18 -22.01
N GLU A 369 10.39 -6.95 -23.20
CA GLU A 369 11.17 -6.57 -24.38
C GLU A 369 11.86 -5.20 -24.19
N ILE A 370 11.17 -4.24 -23.56
CA ILE A 370 11.75 -2.92 -23.20
C ILE A 370 12.89 -3.13 -22.21
N TRP A 371 12.70 -3.95 -21.18
CA TRP A 371 13.74 -4.29 -20.21
C TRP A 371 14.98 -4.87 -20.88
N GLU A 372 14.84 -5.82 -21.80
CA GLU A 372 15.97 -6.41 -22.52
C GLU A 372 16.74 -5.37 -23.37
N ARG A 373 16.01 -4.43 -24.01
CA ARG A 373 16.64 -3.32 -24.73
C ARG A 373 17.41 -2.40 -23.78
N GLY A 374 16.85 -2.07 -22.63
CA GLY A 374 17.54 -1.34 -21.57
C GLY A 374 18.80 -2.04 -21.07
N ALA A 375 18.74 -3.35 -20.87
CA ALA A 375 19.91 -4.15 -20.48
C ALA A 375 21.01 -4.16 -21.55
N ARG A 376 20.64 -4.14 -22.84
CA ARG A 376 21.62 -3.98 -23.94
C ARG A 376 22.22 -2.57 -23.95
N LEU A 377 21.43 -1.53 -23.71
CA LEU A 377 21.86 -0.16 -23.61
C LEU A 377 22.86 0.04 -22.47
N ARG A 378 22.55 -0.51 -21.28
CA ARG A 378 23.49 -0.52 -20.13
C ARG A 378 24.84 -1.15 -20.47
N ARG A 379 24.82 -2.33 -21.11
CA ARG A 379 26.07 -3.01 -21.49
C ARG A 379 26.93 -2.13 -22.40
N ARG A 380 26.32 -1.46 -23.36
CA ARG A 380 27.06 -0.52 -24.26
C ARG A 380 27.63 0.65 -23.48
N ALA A 381 26.83 1.29 -22.61
CA ALA A 381 27.28 2.40 -21.79
C ALA A 381 28.47 2.01 -20.90
N LEU A 382 28.37 0.90 -20.18
CA LEU A 382 29.47 0.41 -19.35
C LEU A 382 30.75 0.10 -20.18
N THR A 383 30.60 -0.47 -21.38
CA THR A 383 31.74 -0.74 -22.26
C THR A 383 32.45 0.59 -22.63
N TRP A 384 31.69 1.65 -22.91
CA TRP A 384 32.27 2.97 -23.19
C TRP A 384 32.97 3.56 -21.95
N VAL A 385 32.40 3.45 -20.77
CA VAL A 385 33.02 3.90 -19.52
C VAL A 385 34.34 3.19 -19.30
N TYR A 386 34.36 1.86 -19.38
CA TYR A 386 35.61 1.09 -19.25
C TYR A 386 36.65 1.47 -20.30
N LEU A 387 36.24 1.64 -21.57
CA LEU A 387 37.17 2.02 -22.63
C LEU A 387 37.79 3.38 -22.37
N THR A 388 36.99 4.38 -21.95
CA THR A 388 37.51 5.72 -21.63
C THR A 388 38.41 5.71 -20.42
N GLU A 389 38.08 5.00 -19.36
CA GLU A 389 38.92 4.85 -18.16
C GLU A 389 40.26 4.19 -18.49
N TRP A 390 40.24 3.06 -19.19
CA TRP A 390 41.44 2.38 -19.61
C TRP A 390 42.31 3.24 -20.53
N THR A 391 41.71 3.96 -21.45
CA THR A 391 42.43 4.89 -22.35
C THR A 391 43.09 6.02 -21.56
N ALA A 392 42.38 6.58 -20.58
CA ALA A 392 42.92 7.63 -19.72
C ALA A 392 44.11 7.12 -18.90
N VAL A 393 43.97 5.96 -18.23
CA VAL A 393 45.03 5.36 -17.41
C VAL A 393 46.26 5.02 -18.26
N THR A 394 46.06 4.38 -19.42
CA THR A 394 47.19 4.01 -20.30
C THR A 394 47.86 5.25 -20.90
N SER A 395 47.12 6.29 -21.23
CA SER A 395 47.68 7.57 -21.72
C SER A 395 48.53 8.26 -20.67
N VAL A 396 48.07 8.32 -19.42
CA VAL A 396 48.85 8.88 -18.31
C VAL A 396 50.12 8.08 -18.08
N ALA A 397 50.05 6.74 -18.08
CA ALA A 397 51.20 5.86 -17.93
C ALA A 397 52.26 6.06 -19.05
N LEU A 398 51.79 6.16 -20.30
CA LEU A 398 52.67 6.44 -21.45
C LEU A 398 53.36 7.81 -21.37
N ILE A 399 52.58 8.87 -21.07
CA ILE A 399 53.13 10.22 -20.92
C ILE A 399 54.14 10.27 -19.78
N SER A 400 53.87 9.64 -18.65
CA SER A 400 54.75 9.58 -17.50
C SER A 400 56.04 8.81 -17.85
N GLY A 401 55.92 7.67 -18.54
CA GLY A 401 57.04 6.86 -19.01
C GLY A 401 57.95 7.61 -19.98
N LEU A 402 57.34 8.30 -20.98
CA LEU A 402 58.07 9.13 -21.92
C LEU A 402 58.80 10.32 -21.24
N THR A 403 58.14 10.95 -20.29
CA THR A 403 58.74 12.06 -19.51
C THR A 403 59.93 11.58 -18.69
N LEU A 404 59.78 10.44 -18.01
CA LEU A 404 60.89 9.84 -17.26
C LEU A 404 62.07 9.43 -18.18
N HIS A 405 61.75 8.83 -19.32
CA HIS A 405 62.77 8.45 -20.31
C HIS A 405 63.51 9.69 -20.84
N TRP A 406 62.82 10.75 -21.20
CA TRP A 406 63.40 12.01 -21.64
C TRP A 406 64.30 12.64 -20.56
N LEU A 407 63.85 12.63 -19.29
CA LEU A 407 64.63 13.13 -18.16
C LEU A 407 65.93 12.32 -17.97
N MET A 408 65.86 10.97 -18.13
CA MET A 408 67.02 10.11 -18.04
C MET A 408 68.05 10.39 -19.15
N ILE A 409 67.54 10.58 -20.40
CA ILE A 409 68.48 10.96 -21.52
C ILE A 409 69.12 12.33 -21.22
N LYS A 410 68.29 13.32 -20.77
CA LYS A 410 68.81 14.66 -20.45
C LYS A 410 69.86 14.61 -19.32
N ARG A 411 69.62 13.82 -18.30
CA ARG A 411 70.57 13.58 -17.18
C ARG A 411 71.86 12.94 -17.66
N ARG A 412 71.81 11.99 -18.59
CA ARG A 412 72.96 11.33 -19.18
C ARG A 412 73.82 12.33 -19.97
N LEU A 413 73.22 13.13 -20.83
CA LEU A 413 73.84 14.20 -21.61
C LEU A 413 74.55 15.25 -20.70
N TYR A 414 73.90 15.64 -19.60
CA TYR A 414 74.57 16.55 -18.63
C TYR A 414 75.77 15.92 -17.92
N ARG A 415 75.77 14.63 -17.63
CA ARG A 415 76.88 13.91 -17.04
C ARG A 415 78.04 13.85 -18.00
N GLU A 416 77.80 13.51 -19.24
CA GLU A 416 78.84 13.50 -20.31
C GLU A 416 79.45 14.87 -20.54
N ALA A 417 78.64 15.93 -20.58
CA ALA A 417 79.10 17.30 -20.70
C ALA A 417 79.94 17.77 -19.49
N SER A 418 79.63 17.32 -18.27
CA SER A 418 80.45 17.65 -17.09
C SER A 418 81.77 16.98 -17.08
N ILE A 419 81.84 15.72 -17.55
CA ILE A 419 83.09 14.94 -17.65
C ILE A 419 84.07 15.56 -18.69
N THR A 420 83.48 16.00 -19.85
CA THR A 420 84.33 16.66 -20.89
C THR A 420 84.80 18.04 -20.46
N ARG A 421 84.16 18.76 -19.60
CA ARG A 421 84.66 20.02 -19.02
C ARG A 421 85.80 19.79 -18.05
N HIS A 422 85.77 18.74 -17.24
CA HIS A 422 86.90 18.45 -16.35
C HIS A 422 88.16 17.94 -17.07
N ALA A 423 87.98 17.28 -18.21
CA ALA A 423 89.11 16.81 -19.02
C ALA A 423 89.80 17.94 -19.80
N ARG A 424 89.28 19.13 -19.91
CA ARG A 424 89.91 20.33 -20.56
C ARG A 424 90.65 21.24 -19.57
N VAL A 425 90.63 20.95 -18.28
CA VAL A 425 91.29 21.77 -17.25
C VAL A 425 92.53 21.06 -16.67
N LEU A 426 92.87 19.86 -17.15
CA LEU A 426 94.14 19.18 -16.95
C LEU A 426 95.00 19.22 -18.22
#